data_23f97ec2c25f4a00d48e0da7900cd779
#
_entry.id   23f97ec2c25f4a00d48e0da7900cd779
#
_cell.length_a   1.000
_cell.length_b   1.000
_cell.length_c   1.000
_cell.angle_alpha   90.00
_cell.angle_beta   90.00
_cell.angle_gamma   90.00
#
_symmetry.space_group_name_H-M   'P 1'
#
loop_
_entity.id
_entity.type
_entity.pdbx_description
1 polymer ?
#
loop_
_entity_poly.entity_id
_entity_poly.type
_entity_poly.pdbx_seq_one_letter_code
_entity_poly.pdbx_strand_id
1 'polypeptide(L)' 'MIQFKDIHGNCWAFVRANISLIYYTPKDQEGISNVSVTTTNDNVYSFDINWNDANAINES' A
#
# COMPACT_ATOMS: atom_id res chain seq x y z
N MET A 1 0.57 -12.35 5.07
CA MET A 1 -0.29 -11.16 5.23
C MET A 1 0.53 -9.91 4.99
N ILE A 2 -0.02 -8.95 4.27
CA ILE A 2 0.64 -7.67 4.02
C ILE A 2 0.15 -6.67 5.05
N GLN A 3 1.06 -6.11 5.85
CA GLN A 3 0.73 -5.18 6.93
C GLN A 3 1.55 -3.92 6.77
N PHE A 4 0.92 -2.78 6.97
CA PHE A 4 1.61 -1.49 6.90
C PHE A 4 0.85 -0.42 7.66
N LYS A 5 1.53 0.71 7.89
CA LYS A 5 0.94 1.89 8.52
C LYS A 5 0.99 3.04 7.53
N ASP A 6 -0.13 3.77 7.37
CA ASP A 6 -0.15 4.94 6.50
C ASP A 6 0.40 6.17 7.24
N ILE A 7 0.47 7.31 6.55
CA ILE A 7 1.04 8.53 7.14
C ILE A 7 0.16 9.12 8.24
N HIS A 8 -1.09 8.69 8.33
CA HIS A 8 -2.02 9.14 9.37
C HIS A 8 -1.98 8.26 10.61
N GLY A 9 -1.11 7.26 10.64
CA GLY A 9 -0.98 6.35 11.76
C GLY A 9 -1.96 5.19 11.77
N ASN A 10 -2.76 5.03 10.73
CA ASN A 10 -3.69 3.90 10.63
C ASN A 10 -2.92 2.65 10.21
N CYS A 11 -3.23 1.53 10.87
CA CYS A 11 -2.62 0.24 10.55
C CYS A 11 -3.54 -0.54 9.63
N TRP A 12 -2.98 -1.07 8.54
CA TRP A 12 -3.72 -1.82 7.54
C TRP A 12 -3.14 -3.22 7.40
N ALA A 13 -4.01 -4.17 7.13
CA ALA A 13 -3.60 -5.55 6.87
C ALA A 13 -4.45 -6.14 5.77
N PHE A 14 -3.79 -6.77 4.79
CA PHE A 14 -4.49 -7.44 3.69
C PHE A 14 -4.02 -8.88 3.59
N VAL A 15 -4.95 -9.77 3.33
CA VAL A 15 -4.64 -11.16 3.00
C VAL A 15 -4.19 -11.19 1.53
N ARG A 16 -2.99 -11.69 1.28
CA ARG A 16 -2.40 -11.68 -0.07
C ARG A 16 -3.31 -12.35 -1.10
N ALA A 17 -3.99 -13.43 -0.72
CA ALA A 17 -4.87 -14.15 -1.63
C ALA A 17 -6.05 -13.32 -2.12
N ASN A 18 -6.40 -12.23 -1.41
CA ASN A 18 -7.51 -11.35 -1.77
C ASN A 18 -7.05 -10.12 -2.57
N ILE A 19 -5.79 -10.05 -2.93
CA ILE A 19 -5.23 -8.90 -3.67
C ILE A 19 -5.01 -9.32 -5.11
N SER A 20 -5.58 -8.56 -6.05
CA SER A 20 -5.34 -8.78 -7.47
C SER A 20 -4.26 -7.86 -8.02
N LEU A 21 -4.11 -6.66 -7.45
CA LEU A 21 -3.13 -5.69 -7.94
C LEU A 21 -2.69 -4.76 -6.83
N ILE A 22 -1.38 -4.51 -6.74
CA ILE A 22 -0.82 -3.43 -5.94
C ILE A 22 -0.11 -2.48 -6.90
N TYR A 23 -0.49 -1.23 -6.87
CA TYR A 23 0.11 -0.18 -7.69
C TYR A 23 0.63 0.91 -6.78
N TYR A 24 1.84 1.39 -7.02
CA TYR A 24 2.39 2.48 -6.22
C TYR A 24 3.12 3.48 -7.10
N THR A 25 3.12 4.73 -6.67
CA THR A 25 3.84 5.80 -7.36
C THR A 25 5.22 5.98 -6.75
N PRO A 26 6.18 6.51 -7.52
CA PRO A 26 7.47 6.89 -6.93
C PRO A 26 7.26 7.92 -5.81
N LYS A 27 8.20 7.93 -4.87
CA LYS A 27 8.12 8.88 -3.75
C LYS A 27 8.16 10.32 -4.27
N ASP A 28 7.43 11.19 -3.57
CA ASP A 28 7.47 12.62 -3.85
C ASP A 28 8.65 13.27 -3.11
N GLN A 29 8.68 14.61 -3.07
CA GLN A 29 9.76 15.34 -2.43
C GLN A 29 9.83 15.12 -0.91
N GLU A 30 8.72 14.72 -0.32
CA GLU A 30 8.63 14.45 1.11
C GLU A 30 8.87 13.00 1.46
N GLY A 31 9.12 12.16 0.47
CA GLY A 31 9.34 10.74 0.67
C GLY A 31 8.05 9.95 0.84
N ILE A 32 6.93 10.46 0.33
CA ILE A 32 5.62 9.83 0.43
C ILE A 32 5.24 9.23 -0.92
N SER A 33 4.74 8.01 -0.90
CA SER A 33 4.20 7.32 -2.08
C SER A 33 2.72 7.08 -1.91
N ASN A 34 1.99 7.11 -3.02
CA ASN A 34 0.60 6.66 -3.02
C ASN A 34 0.56 5.20 -3.44
N VAL A 35 -0.06 4.38 -2.61
CA VAL A 35 -0.22 2.94 -2.85
C VAL A 35 -1.69 2.63 -3.04
N SER A 36 -2.03 1.99 -4.14
CA SER A 36 -3.39 1.54 -4.42
C SER A 36 -3.43 0.01 -4.39
N VAL A 37 -4.34 -0.52 -3.61
CA VAL A 37 -4.55 -1.97 -3.48
C VAL A 37 -5.91 -2.30 -4.05
N THR A 38 -5.95 -3.16 -5.07
CA THR A 38 -7.18 -3.65 -5.67
C THR A 38 -7.39 -5.08 -5.19
N THR A 39 -8.57 -5.32 -4.61
CA THR A 39 -8.91 -6.67 -4.13
C THR A 39 -9.57 -7.48 -5.22
N THR A 40 -9.71 -8.78 -4.99
CA THR A 40 -10.36 -9.70 -5.93
C THR A 40 -11.85 -9.39 -6.11
N ASN A 41 -12.44 -8.60 -5.19
CA ASN A 41 -13.82 -8.14 -5.28
C ASN A 41 -13.94 -6.82 -6.04
N ASP A 42 -12.87 -6.35 -6.69
CA ASP A 42 -12.81 -5.09 -7.43
C ASP A 42 -12.94 -3.84 -6.54
N ASN A 43 -12.69 -3.98 -5.24
CA ASN A 43 -12.59 -2.82 -4.36
C ASN A 43 -11.18 -2.24 -4.46
N VAL A 44 -11.11 -0.91 -4.52
CA VAL A 44 -9.83 -0.20 -4.61
C VAL A 44 -9.64 0.64 -3.34
N TYR A 45 -8.49 0.47 -2.71
CA TYR A 45 -8.09 1.24 -1.52
C TYR A 45 -6.83 2.01 -1.86
N SER A 46 -6.78 3.28 -1.47
CA SER A 46 -5.65 4.16 -1.75
C SER A 46 -5.09 4.72 -0.46
N PHE A 47 -3.77 4.73 -0.34
CA PHE A 47 -3.08 5.15 0.88
C PHE A 47 -1.89 6.02 0.55
N ASP A 48 -1.61 7.02 1.41
CA ASP A 48 -0.36 7.73 1.38
C ASP A 48 0.57 7.09 2.42
N ILE A 49 1.72 6.61 1.97
CA ILE A 49 2.61 5.77 2.77
C ILE A 49 4.05 6.27 2.60
N ASN A 50 4.85 6.19 3.66
CA ASN A 50 6.29 6.47 3.56
C ASN A 50 6.93 5.52 2.55
N TRP A 51 7.86 6.04 1.75
CA TRP A 51 8.53 5.27 0.70
C TRP A 51 9.10 3.94 1.18
N ASN A 52 9.73 3.94 2.37
CA ASN A 52 10.33 2.71 2.89
C ASN A 52 9.26 1.62 3.12
N ASP A 53 8.09 2.02 3.62
CA ASP A 53 6.99 1.08 3.86
C ASP A 53 6.36 0.63 2.54
N ALA A 54 6.22 1.55 1.59
CA ALA A 54 5.68 1.22 0.27
C ALA A 54 6.59 0.22 -0.45
N ASN A 55 7.90 0.41 -0.35
CA ASN A 55 8.87 -0.48 -0.96
C ASN A 55 8.81 -1.88 -0.34
N ALA A 56 8.62 -1.95 0.97
CA ALA A 56 8.47 -3.23 1.67
C ALA A 56 7.21 -3.97 1.23
N ILE A 57 6.11 -3.25 1.00
CA ILE A 57 4.87 -3.85 0.50
C ILE A 57 5.10 -4.45 -0.88
N ASN A 58 5.81 -3.74 -1.75
CA ASN A 58 6.08 -4.21 -3.11
C ASN A 58 6.94 -5.47 -3.12
N GLU A 59 7.83 -5.61 -2.16
CA GLU A 59 8.74 -6.76 -2.08
C GLU A 59 8.11 -7.97 -1.37
N SER A 60 6.98 -7.81 -0.73
CA SER A 60 6.38 -8.89 0.08
C SER A 60 5.61 -9.96 -0.72
#